data_cb9ff9303c0f77c6627e20bd076e4b37
#
_entry.id   cb9ff9303c0f77c6627e20bd076e4b37
#
_cell.length_a   1.000
_cell.length_b   1.000
_cell.length_c   1.000
_cell.angle_alpha   90.00
_cell.angle_beta   90.00
_cell.angle_gamma   90.00
#
_symmetry.space_group_name_H-M   'P 1'
#
loop_
_entity.id
_entity.type
_entity.pdbx_description
1 polymer ?
#
loop_
_entity_poly.entity_id
_entity_poly.type
_entity_poly.pdbx_seq_one_letter_code
_entity_poly.pdbx_strand_id
1 'polypeptide(L)' 'MRFRELERVVLDDGWVLVDVKGSHHQYKHPIKTGKVTIPNHRGDIPQRVVNSILKQAGLR' A
#
# COMPACT_ATOMS: atom_id res chain seq x y z
N MET A 1 0.21 -12.11 2.74
CA MET A 1 0.54 -10.92 3.56
C MET A 1 -0.75 -10.23 3.97
N ARG A 2 -0.86 -9.86 5.21
CA ARG A 2 -2.04 -9.15 5.69
C ARG A 2 -1.88 -7.64 5.47
N PHE A 3 -3.01 -6.92 5.53
CA PHE A 3 -3.02 -5.47 5.30
C PHE A 3 -1.98 -4.75 6.15
N ARG A 4 -1.94 -5.03 7.45
CA ARG A 4 -1.02 -4.33 8.36
C ARG A 4 0.44 -4.53 8.00
N GLU A 5 0.78 -5.72 7.54
CA GLU A 5 2.16 -6.02 7.15
C GLU A 5 2.55 -5.21 5.92
N LEU A 6 1.65 -5.18 4.91
CA LEU A 6 1.92 -4.45 3.68
C LEU A 6 1.94 -2.95 3.94
N GLU A 7 1.00 -2.45 4.76
CA GLU A 7 0.99 -1.05 5.14
C GLU A 7 2.30 -0.66 5.82
N ARG A 8 2.80 -1.48 6.73
CA ARG A 8 4.05 -1.20 7.41
C ARG A 8 5.20 -1.05 6.41
N VAL A 9 5.24 -1.90 5.39
CA VAL A 9 6.28 -1.84 4.37
C VAL A 9 6.26 -0.50 3.65
N VAL A 10 5.08 -0.05 3.22
CA VAL A 10 5.01 1.22 2.48
C VAL A 10 5.23 2.42 3.40
N LEU A 11 4.72 2.39 4.62
CA LEU A 11 4.96 3.49 5.57
C LEU A 11 6.44 3.62 5.91
N ASP A 12 7.13 2.51 6.08
CA ASP A 12 8.58 2.53 6.36
C ASP A 12 9.38 3.11 5.20
N ASP A 13 8.85 3.02 3.98
CA ASP A 13 9.49 3.62 2.80
C ASP A 13 9.17 5.11 2.65
N GLY A 14 8.32 5.66 3.49
CA GLY A 14 7.98 7.08 3.48
C GLY A 14 6.61 7.40 2.88
N TRP A 15 5.83 6.39 2.47
CA TRP A 15 4.46 6.63 2.02
C TRP A 15 3.60 7.07 3.19
N VAL A 16 2.67 7.97 2.94
CA VAL A 16 1.81 8.58 3.97
C VAL A 16 0.35 8.35 3.58
N LEU A 17 -0.44 7.88 4.54
CA LEU A 17 -1.88 7.72 4.32
C LEU A 17 -2.52 9.09 4.13
N VAL A 18 -3.20 9.28 2.99
CA VAL A 18 -3.83 10.56 2.67
C VAL A 18 -5.34 10.46 2.53
N ASP A 19 -5.88 9.26 2.32
CA ASP A 19 -7.33 9.11 2.14
C ASP A 19 -7.74 7.67 2.38
N VAL A 20 -8.99 7.49 2.81
CA VAL A 20 -9.59 6.18 2.97
C VAL A 20 -10.96 6.23 2.33
N LYS A 21 -11.18 5.42 1.31
CA LYS A 21 -12.48 5.29 0.65
C LYS A 21 -12.95 3.84 0.78
N GLY A 22 -13.93 3.62 1.65
CA GLY A 22 -14.38 2.29 1.97
C GLY A 22 -13.22 1.47 2.54
N SER A 23 -12.87 0.38 1.87
CA SER A 23 -11.75 -0.45 2.28
C SER A 23 -10.43 -0.06 1.60
N HIS A 24 -10.43 0.96 0.75
CA HIS A 24 -9.23 1.35 0.00
C HIS A 24 -8.49 2.46 0.74
N HIS A 25 -7.30 2.13 1.24
CA HIS A 25 -6.40 3.09 1.87
C HIS A 25 -5.44 3.62 0.82
N GLN A 26 -5.37 4.94 0.69
CA GLN A 26 -4.55 5.59 -0.34
C GLN A 26 -3.40 6.34 0.30
N TYR A 27 -2.22 6.18 -0.31
CA TYR A 27 -0.97 6.73 0.22
C TYR A 27 -0.27 7.56 -0.85
N LYS A 28 0.43 8.60 -0.39
CA LYS A 28 1.31 9.40 -1.24
C LYS A 28 2.69 9.50 -0.61
N HIS A 29 3.67 9.82 -1.44
CA HIS A 29 5.06 9.93 -1.00
C HIS A 29 5.56 11.34 -1.28
N PRO A 30 6.37 11.92 -0.38
CA PRO A 30 6.89 13.28 -0.56
C PRO A 30 7.88 13.39 -1.73
N ILE A 31 8.51 12.29 -2.12
CA ILE A 31 9.53 12.28 -3.17
C ILE A 31 9.09 11.46 -4.38
N LYS A 32 8.60 10.24 -4.14
CA LYS A 32 8.16 9.35 -5.23
C LYS A 32 6.83 9.82 -5.80
N THR A 33 6.68 9.72 -7.12
CA THR A 33 5.45 10.13 -7.81
C THR A 33 4.38 9.05 -7.73
N GLY A 34 3.14 9.45 -8.08
CA GLY A 34 2.02 8.53 -8.09
C GLY A 34 1.41 8.31 -6.71
N LYS A 35 0.60 7.29 -6.62
CA LYS A 35 -0.02 6.92 -5.35
C LYS A 35 -0.10 5.40 -5.23
N VAL A 36 -0.20 4.92 -3.99
CA VAL A 36 -0.35 3.51 -3.67
C VAL A 36 -1.72 3.32 -3.04
N THR A 37 -2.44 2.28 -3.44
CA THR A 37 -3.72 1.92 -2.86
C THR A 37 -3.62 0.51 -2.31
N ILE A 38 -3.93 0.35 -1.02
CA ILE A 38 -3.92 -0.96 -0.36
C ILE A 38 -5.34 -1.30 0.08
N PRO A 39 -5.91 -2.43 -0.37
CA PRO A 39 -7.23 -2.85 0.09
C PRO A 39 -7.15 -3.40 1.51
N ASN A 40 -8.00 -2.91 2.39
CA ASN A 40 -8.07 -3.37 3.77
C ASN A 40 -9.24 -4.33 3.95
N HIS A 41 -9.03 -5.58 3.57
CA HIS A 41 -10.01 -6.65 3.74
C HIS A 41 -9.54 -7.63 4.78
N ARG A 42 -10.46 -8.47 5.26
CA ARG A 42 -10.10 -9.56 6.17
C ARG A 42 -9.25 -10.59 5.44
N GLY A 43 -8.35 -11.22 6.18
CA GLY A 43 -7.51 -12.28 5.65
C GLY A 43 -6.30 -11.76 4.90
N ASP A 44 -5.71 -12.63 4.13
CA ASP A 44 -4.48 -12.32 3.41
C ASP A 44 -4.75 -11.62 2.10
N ILE A 45 -3.88 -10.68 1.78
CA ILE A 45 -3.86 -10.06 0.44
C ILE A 45 -3.16 -11.06 -0.48
N PRO A 46 -3.77 -11.42 -1.61
CA PRO A 46 -3.14 -12.35 -2.55
C PRO A 46 -1.76 -11.85 -2.98
N GLN A 47 -0.83 -12.78 -3.14
CA GLN A 47 0.56 -12.43 -3.48
C GLN A 47 0.66 -11.60 -4.75
N ARG A 48 -0.19 -11.88 -5.74
CA ARG A 48 -0.20 -11.09 -6.98
C ARG A 48 -0.53 -9.62 -6.71
N VAL A 49 -1.47 -9.38 -5.80
CA VAL A 49 -1.85 -8.02 -5.42
C VAL A 49 -0.74 -7.36 -4.62
N VAL A 50 -0.10 -8.10 -3.71
CA VAL A 50 1.05 -7.60 -2.95
C VAL A 50 2.15 -7.15 -3.91
N ASN A 51 2.47 -7.98 -4.89
CA ASN A 51 3.52 -7.65 -5.87
C ASN A 51 3.18 -6.39 -6.66
N SER A 52 1.92 -6.25 -7.06
CA SER A 52 1.46 -5.06 -7.79
C SER A 52 1.62 -3.80 -6.94
N ILE A 53 1.24 -3.89 -5.67
CA ILE A 53 1.34 -2.75 -4.74
C ILE A 53 2.80 -2.37 -4.49
N LEU A 54 3.66 -3.35 -4.27
CA LEU A 54 5.08 -3.10 -4.08
C LEU A 54 5.71 -2.45 -5.31
N LYS A 55 5.25 -2.85 -6.50
CA LYS A 55 5.72 -2.24 -7.74
C LYS A 55 5.26 -0.78 -7.83
N GLN A 56 4.00 -0.49 -7.48
CA GLN A 56 3.50 0.87 -7.44
C GLN A 56 4.31 1.72 -6.46
N ALA A 57 4.71 1.13 -5.36
CA ALA A 57 5.46 1.84 -4.33
C ALA A 57 6.95 2.00 -4.65
N GLY A 58 7.40 1.46 -5.78
CA GLY A 58 8.80 1.52 -6.15
C GLY A 58 9.69 0.62 -5.30
N LEU A 59 9.11 -0.41 -4.70
CA LEU A 59 9.83 -1.36 -3.84
C LEU A 59 10.11 -2.68 -4.55
N ARG A 60 9.77 -2.75 -5.82
CA ARG A 60 9.98 -3.94 -6.62
C ARG A 60 10.25 -3.64 -8.07
#